data_bffee80051625d19706933a459676622
#
_entry.id   bffee80051625d19706933a459676622
#
_cell.length_a   1.000
_cell.length_b   1.000
_cell.length_c   1.000
_cell.angle_alpha   90.00
_cell.angle_beta   90.00
_cell.angle_gamma   90.00
#
_symmetry.space_group_name_H-M   'P 1'
#
loop_
_entity.id
_entity.type
_entity.pdbx_description
1 polymer ?
#
loop_
_entity_poly.entity_id
_entity_poly.type
_entity_poly.pdbx_seq_one_letter_code
_entity_poly.pdbx_strand_id
1 'polypeptide(L)'
;MSAPSHPAARSISRASIGAGVDPFVHPIDARWLMAYAAALGETDPRYFDTLAAAGPLAHPLFAVCYEWPVAVALREATIATDLHAFGVHATHHLIIHRAPRAGDTLHTRAHVIAVEPRRAGTLVVSRFETTDAGGRPVTTTDYGSVYRGVAASGPASPPDSVAAPVARATPASPRWSDVVTVDVNAARVYTECARIWNPIHTDVAVARGAGLADPILHGTATLALSVSRLIARDLGGAAERVREIRARFTGMVALPSSFTVRGGSRDGAAIAFDAVAPDGALVLSQGVVSV
;
A
#
# COMPACT_ATOMS: atom_id res chain seq x y z
N MET A 1 -3.08 38.14 34.45
CA MET A 1 -3.64 37.63 33.19
C MET A 1 -2.60 36.68 32.56
N SER A 2 -2.77 35.38 32.76
CA SER A 2 -1.87 34.39 32.14
C SER A 2 -2.19 34.29 30.65
N ALA A 3 -1.17 34.40 29.81
CA ALA A 3 -1.29 34.21 28.37
C ALA A 3 -1.81 32.78 28.05
N PRO A 4 -2.71 32.63 27.08
CA PRO A 4 -3.15 31.29 26.68
C PRO A 4 -1.93 30.50 26.18
N SER A 5 -1.66 29.35 26.83
CA SER A 5 -0.67 28.40 26.38
C SER A 5 -1.09 27.92 25.00
N HIS A 6 -0.33 28.29 23.96
CA HIS A 6 -0.48 27.64 22.64
C HIS A 6 -0.22 26.14 22.81
N PRO A 7 -1.09 25.27 22.30
CA PRO A 7 -0.81 23.84 22.32
C PRO A 7 0.53 23.62 21.59
N ALA A 8 1.42 22.84 22.21
CA ALA A 8 2.71 22.51 21.62
C ALA A 8 2.49 22.00 20.18
N ALA A 9 3.23 22.55 19.23
CA ALA A 9 3.09 22.18 17.83
C ALA A 9 3.37 20.67 17.68
N ARG A 10 2.40 19.92 17.13
CA ARG A 10 2.55 18.49 16.87
C ARG A 10 3.74 18.25 15.94
N SER A 11 4.64 17.36 16.33
CA SER A 11 5.82 17.08 15.50
C SER A 11 6.25 15.61 15.58
N ILE A 12 6.88 15.16 14.50
CA ILE A 12 7.58 13.85 14.42
C ILE A 12 9.06 14.13 14.33
N SER A 13 9.82 13.50 15.21
CA SER A 13 11.27 13.69 15.29
C SER A 13 12.01 12.90 14.20
N ARG A 14 12.95 13.54 13.53
CA ARG A 14 13.90 12.86 12.63
C ARG A 14 14.86 11.90 13.33
N ALA A 15 14.95 11.97 14.67
CA ALA A 15 15.67 10.97 15.46
C ALA A 15 15.06 9.56 15.38
N SER A 16 13.81 9.43 14.89
CA SER A 16 13.21 8.12 14.62
C SER A 16 13.77 7.42 13.37
N ILE A 17 14.57 8.10 12.53
CA ILE A 17 15.23 7.46 11.39
C ILE A 17 16.20 6.39 11.91
N GLY A 18 16.10 5.18 11.34
CA GLY A 18 16.81 3.99 11.80
C GLY A 18 16.09 3.18 12.88
N ALA A 19 15.08 3.77 13.56
CA ALA A 19 14.27 3.01 14.51
C ALA A 19 13.48 1.92 13.78
N GLY A 20 13.45 0.72 14.35
CA GLY A 20 12.82 -0.45 13.77
C GLY A 20 12.12 -1.30 14.82
N VAL A 21 11.57 -2.42 14.37
CA VAL A 21 10.95 -3.45 15.21
C VAL A 21 11.57 -4.81 14.91
N ASP A 22 11.48 -5.72 15.86
CA ASP A 22 11.91 -7.11 15.70
C ASP A 22 11.18 -7.79 14.55
N PRO A 23 11.81 -8.74 13.85
CA PRO A 23 11.19 -9.44 12.75
C PRO A 23 9.92 -10.19 13.16
N PHE A 24 8.87 -10.04 12.37
CA PHE A 24 7.65 -10.85 12.48
C PHE A 24 7.78 -12.08 11.60
N VAL A 25 7.27 -13.21 12.09
CA VAL A 25 7.26 -14.48 11.36
C VAL A 25 5.86 -14.76 10.85
N HIS A 26 5.76 -15.04 9.55
CA HIS A 26 4.48 -15.24 8.87
C HIS A 26 4.47 -16.60 8.16
N PRO A 27 3.71 -17.59 8.64
CA PRO A 27 3.43 -18.78 7.84
C PRO A 27 2.45 -18.40 6.71
N ILE A 28 2.83 -18.69 5.48
CA ILE A 28 2.00 -18.43 4.30
C ILE A 28 1.30 -19.73 3.90
N ASP A 29 0.00 -19.75 3.97
CA ASP A 29 -0.81 -20.88 3.57
C ASP A 29 -1.61 -20.63 2.27
N ALA A 30 -2.01 -21.70 1.60
CA ALA A 30 -2.78 -21.62 0.36
C ALA A 30 -4.12 -20.88 0.56
N ARG A 31 -4.77 -21.07 1.73
CA ARG A 31 -6.05 -20.43 2.02
C ARG A 31 -5.91 -18.91 2.04
N TRP A 32 -4.84 -18.37 2.62
CA TRP A 32 -4.62 -16.92 2.68
C TRP A 32 -4.37 -16.32 1.29
N LEU A 33 -3.53 -17.00 0.46
CA LEU A 33 -3.30 -16.59 -0.93
C LEU A 33 -4.62 -16.54 -1.72
N MET A 34 -5.42 -17.63 -1.65
CA MET A 34 -6.72 -17.73 -2.33
C MET A 34 -7.73 -16.70 -1.79
N ALA A 35 -7.80 -16.49 -0.47
CA ALA A 35 -8.71 -15.53 0.13
C ALA A 35 -8.40 -14.10 -0.35
N TYR A 36 -7.12 -13.73 -0.40
CA TYR A 36 -6.71 -12.42 -0.90
C TYR A 36 -7.07 -12.21 -2.38
N ALA A 37 -6.79 -13.20 -3.23
CA ALA A 37 -7.16 -13.15 -4.64
C ALA A 37 -8.69 -13.06 -4.82
N ALA A 38 -9.47 -13.84 -4.07
CA ALA A 38 -10.93 -13.82 -4.10
C ALA A 38 -11.49 -12.45 -3.67
N ALA A 39 -10.90 -11.80 -2.64
CA ALA A 39 -11.30 -10.46 -2.20
C ALA A 39 -11.07 -9.38 -3.26
N LEU A 40 -10.16 -9.61 -4.20
CA LEU A 40 -9.92 -8.74 -5.36
C LEU A 40 -10.79 -9.12 -6.57
N GLY A 41 -11.63 -10.16 -6.46
CA GLY A 41 -12.46 -10.64 -7.56
C GLY A 41 -11.67 -11.32 -8.66
N GLU A 42 -10.47 -11.87 -8.36
CA GLU A 42 -9.70 -12.63 -9.33
C GLU A 42 -10.46 -13.89 -9.76
N THR A 43 -10.41 -14.18 -11.04
CA THR A 43 -11.08 -15.35 -11.63
C THR A 43 -10.13 -16.30 -12.37
N ASP A 44 -8.87 -15.93 -12.52
CA ASP A 44 -7.86 -16.79 -13.10
C ASP A 44 -7.67 -18.03 -12.20
N PRO A 45 -7.89 -19.27 -12.71
CA PRO A 45 -7.82 -20.49 -11.92
C PRO A 45 -6.46 -20.69 -11.25
N ARG A 46 -5.38 -20.11 -11.76
CA ARG A 46 -4.04 -20.22 -11.17
C ARG A 46 -3.95 -19.64 -9.76
N TYR A 47 -4.80 -18.67 -9.41
CA TYR A 47 -4.89 -18.14 -8.03
C TYR A 47 -5.53 -19.13 -7.05
N PHE A 48 -6.17 -20.20 -7.55
CA PHE A 48 -6.95 -21.15 -6.76
C PHE A 48 -6.50 -22.59 -6.94
N ASP A 49 -5.46 -22.83 -7.75
CA ASP A 49 -4.97 -24.17 -8.06
C ASP A 49 -4.06 -24.71 -6.95
N THR A 50 -4.64 -25.51 -6.06
CA THR A 50 -3.90 -26.21 -5.00
C THR A 50 -3.30 -27.53 -5.47
N LEU A 51 -3.56 -27.96 -6.72
CA LEU A 51 -2.97 -29.16 -7.32
C LEU A 51 -1.65 -28.85 -8.05
N ALA A 52 -1.43 -27.58 -8.41
CA ALA A 52 -0.15 -27.16 -8.97
C ALA A 52 0.99 -27.39 -7.97
N ALA A 53 2.14 -27.86 -8.45
CA ALA A 53 3.31 -28.14 -7.62
C ALA A 53 3.80 -26.90 -6.81
N ALA A 54 3.57 -25.69 -7.32
CA ALA A 54 3.90 -24.43 -6.65
C ALA A 54 2.77 -23.92 -5.74
N GLY A 55 1.62 -24.60 -5.71
CA GLY A 55 0.39 -24.14 -5.07
C GLY A 55 -0.26 -22.94 -5.78
N PRO A 56 -1.25 -22.29 -5.15
CA PRO A 56 -1.92 -21.12 -5.68
C PRO A 56 -0.95 -19.98 -5.93
N LEU A 57 -1.16 -19.24 -7.04
CA LEU A 57 -0.39 -18.04 -7.35
C LEU A 57 -0.65 -16.95 -6.31
N ALA A 58 0.40 -16.31 -5.82
CA ALA A 58 0.25 -15.12 -5.00
C ALA A 58 -0.01 -13.90 -5.90
N HIS A 59 -1.03 -13.10 -5.57
CA HIS A 59 -1.21 -11.80 -6.21
C HIS A 59 0.01 -10.89 -5.91
N PRO A 60 0.52 -10.08 -6.86
CA PRO A 60 1.72 -9.27 -6.64
C PRO A 60 1.68 -8.31 -5.44
N LEU A 61 0.48 -7.84 -5.07
CA LEU A 61 0.29 -6.99 -3.87
C LEU A 61 0.08 -7.80 -2.56
N PHE A 62 0.22 -9.13 -2.57
CA PHE A 62 0.02 -9.93 -1.34
C PHE A 62 0.97 -9.52 -0.20
N ALA A 63 2.09 -8.87 -0.49
CA ALA A 63 3.02 -8.34 0.50
C ALA A 63 2.34 -7.46 1.56
N VAL A 64 1.35 -6.64 1.18
CA VAL A 64 0.64 -5.76 2.11
C VAL A 64 -0.04 -6.51 3.26
N CYS A 65 -0.36 -7.80 3.06
CA CYS A 65 -1.04 -8.63 4.03
C CYS A 65 -0.14 -8.96 5.23
N TYR A 66 1.06 -9.45 4.98
CA TYR A 66 2.01 -9.81 6.05
C TYR A 66 2.84 -8.61 6.53
N GLU A 67 2.92 -7.53 5.76
CA GLU A 67 3.56 -6.28 6.19
C GLU A 67 2.69 -5.47 7.16
N TRP A 68 1.36 -5.62 7.11
CA TRP A 68 0.45 -4.82 7.93
C TRP A 68 0.70 -4.91 9.44
N PRO A 69 0.81 -6.08 10.09
CA PRO A 69 1.08 -6.15 11.53
C PRO A 69 2.43 -5.53 11.89
N VAL A 70 3.43 -5.62 11.01
CA VAL A 70 4.74 -4.99 11.20
C VAL A 70 4.65 -3.47 11.09
N ALA A 71 3.83 -2.97 10.15
CA ALA A 71 3.55 -1.52 9.99
C ALA A 71 2.87 -0.93 11.23
N VAL A 72 1.92 -1.68 11.82
CA VAL A 72 1.26 -1.28 13.08
C VAL A 72 2.27 -1.20 14.20
N ALA A 73 3.07 -2.24 14.41
CA ALA A 73 4.08 -2.30 15.47
C ALA A 73 5.14 -1.18 15.32
N LEU A 74 5.64 -0.93 14.09
CA LEU A 74 6.59 0.13 13.84
C LEU A 74 5.99 1.51 14.13
N ARG A 75 4.75 1.75 13.70
CA ARG A 75 4.05 3.00 13.99
C ARG A 75 3.89 3.22 15.49
N GLU A 76 3.47 2.20 16.24
CA GLU A 76 3.32 2.25 17.70
C GLU A 76 4.66 2.52 18.42
N ALA A 77 5.75 1.98 17.91
CA ALA A 77 7.08 2.18 18.47
C ALA A 77 7.70 3.55 18.14
N THR A 78 7.31 4.18 17.03
CA THR A 78 8.03 5.36 16.49
C THR A 78 7.23 6.64 16.43
N ILE A 79 5.89 6.56 16.47
CA ILE A 79 4.98 7.70 16.34
C ILE A 79 4.11 7.78 17.59
N ALA A 80 4.03 8.96 18.19
CA ALA A 80 3.17 9.21 19.35
C ALA A 80 1.70 8.88 19.02
N THR A 81 1.01 8.21 19.92
CA THR A 81 -0.33 7.64 19.71
C THR A 81 -1.37 8.69 19.29
N ASP A 82 -1.28 9.90 19.83
CA ASP A 82 -2.16 11.05 19.49
C ASP A 82 -1.97 11.54 18.05
N LEU A 83 -0.86 11.13 17.38
CA LEU A 83 -0.58 11.46 15.98
C LEU A 83 -1.09 10.40 15.00
N HIS A 84 -1.45 9.20 15.44
CA HIS A 84 -1.82 8.09 14.55
C HIS A 84 -3.00 8.44 13.61
N ALA A 85 -3.99 9.19 14.12
CA ALA A 85 -5.16 9.59 13.33
C ALA A 85 -4.85 10.57 12.18
N PHE A 86 -3.67 11.21 12.18
CA PHE A 86 -3.26 12.14 11.12
C PHE A 86 -2.53 11.44 9.96
N GLY A 87 -2.10 10.20 10.17
CA GLY A 87 -1.36 9.42 9.19
C GLY A 87 -2.25 8.88 8.07
N VAL A 88 -1.88 9.16 6.82
CA VAL A 88 -2.51 8.58 5.63
C VAL A 88 -1.45 7.95 4.74
N HIS A 89 -1.72 6.76 4.18
CA HIS A 89 -0.85 6.11 3.22
C HIS A 89 -0.74 6.99 1.96
N ALA A 90 0.44 7.43 1.62
CA ALA A 90 0.67 8.39 0.55
C ALA A 90 1.43 7.81 -0.64
N THR A 91 2.41 6.94 -0.39
CA THR A 91 3.22 6.30 -1.43
C THR A 91 3.48 4.85 -1.11
N HIS A 92 3.54 4.02 -2.15
CA HIS A 92 3.87 2.60 -2.06
C HIS A 92 4.86 2.25 -3.16
N HIS A 93 5.97 1.63 -2.79
CA HIS A 93 6.97 1.14 -3.71
C HIS A 93 7.38 -0.27 -3.26
N LEU A 94 6.95 -1.27 -4.01
CA LEU A 94 7.18 -2.68 -3.76
C LEU A 94 8.11 -3.25 -4.83
N ILE A 95 9.18 -3.91 -4.40
CA ILE A 95 10.07 -4.74 -5.22
C ILE A 95 9.80 -6.20 -4.86
N ILE A 96 9.54 -7.03 -5.86
CA ILE A 96 9.28 -8.47 -5.72
C ILE A 96 10.51 -9.22 -6.22
N HIS A 97 11.33 -9.70 -5.30
CA HIS A 97 12.50 -10.54 -5.62
C HIS A 97 12.06 -11.95 -6.03
N ARG A 98 11.05 -12.49 -5.34
CA ARG A 98 10.26 -13.65 -5.70
C ARG A 98 8.85 -13.57 -5.14
N ALA A 99 7.88 -14.20 -5.79
CA ALA A 99 6.53 -14.31 -5.25
C ALA A 99 6.51 -15.20 -3.99
N PRO A 100 5.73 -14.84 -2.95
CA PRO A 100 5.43 -15.74 -1.85
C PRO A 100 4.70 -16.99 -2.34
N ARG A 101 4.85 -18.11 -1.61
CA ARG A 101 4.22 -19.39 -1.94
C ARG A 101 3.59 -20.02 -0.72
N ALA A 102 2.58 -20.85 -0.92
CA ALA A 102 2.05 -21.69 0.16
C ALA A 102 3.18 -22.59 0.70
N GLY A 103 3.28 -22.65 2.05
CA GLY A 103 4.35 -23.34 2.75
C GLY A 103 5.57 -22.49 3.09
N ASP A 104 5.65 -21.25 2.59
CA ASP A 104 6.70 -20.32 3.03
C ASP A 104 6.53 -19.96 4.52
N THR A 105 7.67 -19.83 5.20
CA THR A 105 7.78 -19.11 6.46
C THR A 105 8.58 -17.84 6.17
N LEU A 106 7.89 -16.70 6.20
CA LEU A 106 8.49 -15.39 5.90
C LEU A 106 8.85 -14.64 7.17
N HIS A 107 9.97 -13.92 7.12
CA HIS A 107 10.45 -13.06 8.20
C HIS A 107 10.46 -11.63 7.68
N THR A 108 9.62 -10.75 8.24
CA THR A 108 9.52 -9.35 7.84
C THR A 108 10.01 -8.46 8.96
N ARG A 109 11.02 -7.63 8.68
CA ARG A 109 11.47 -6.54 9.55
C ARG A 109 11.10 -5.20 8.91
N ALA A 110 10.97 -4.17 9.75
CA ALA A 110 10.73 -2.82 9.27
C ALA A 110 11.51 -1.78 10.08
N HIS A 111 11.89 -0.68 9.44
CA HIS A 111 12.52 0.47 10.07
C HIS A 111 12.17 1.77 9.33
N VAL A 112 12.25 2.88 10.02
CA VAL A 112 12.05 4.22 9.43
C VAL A 112 13.28 4.61 8.65
N ILE A 113 13.13 4.94 7.36
CA ILE A 113 14.23 5.37 6.48
C ILE A 113 14.23 6.86 6.19
N ALA A 114 13.08 7.56 6.35
CA ALA A 114 13.00 9.00 6.13
C ALA A 114 11.89 9.65 6.96
N VAL A 115 12.15 10.88 7.41
CA VAL A 115 11.17 11.80 8.01
C VAL A 115 11.36 13.16 7.35
N GLU A 116 10.45 13.56 6.46
CA GLU A 116 10.62 14.71 5.60
C GLU A 116 9.44 15.68 5.69
N PRO A 117 9.68 16.99 5.77
CA PRO A 117 8.61 17.97 5.70
C PRO A 117 7.99 17.98 4.30
N ARG A 118 6.66 18.09 4.25
CA ARG A 118 5.86 18.28 3.04
C ARG A 118 4.85 19.40 3.27
N ARG A 119 4.31 19.99 2.21
CA ARG A 119 3.28 21.03 2.32
C ARG A 119 2.07 20.58 3.14
N ALA A 120 1.70 19.30 3.07
CA ALA A 120 0.55 18.75 3.80
C ALA A 120 0.87 18.34 5.25
N GLY A 121 2.15 18.28 5.65
CA GLY A 121 2.60 17.77 6.94
C GLY A 121 3.95 17.09 6.87
N THR A 122 4.12 15.97 7.55
CA THR A 122 5.39 15.20 7.56
C THR A 122 5.21 13.86 6.84
N LEU A 123 6.06 13.59 5.86
CA LEU A 123 6.21 12.28 5.25
C LEU A 123 7.15 11.44 6.10
N VAL A 124 6.68 10.29 6.55
CA VAL A 124 7.49 9.22 7.16
C VAL A 124 7.53 8.06 6.18
N VAL A 125 8.73 7.61 5.81
CA VAL A 125 8.90 6.43 4.96
C VAL A 125 9.48 5.30 5.80
N SER A 126 8.78 4.18 5.79
CA SER A 126 9.19 2.94 6.44
C SER A 126 9.58 1.92 5.38
N ARG A 127 10.72 1.26 5.55
CA ARG A 127 11.16 0.15 4.70
C ARG A 127 10.86 -1.17 5.38
N PHE A 128 10.21 -2.05 4.63
CA PHE A 128 9.96 -3.44 4.98
C PHE A 128 10.86 -4.32 4.14
N GLU A 129 11.55 -5.24 4.79
CA GLU A 129 12.41 -6.22 4.15
C GLU A 129 11.95 -7.61 4.58
N THR A 130 11.47 -8.38 3.62
CA THR A 130 10.96 -9.73 3.85
C THR A 130 11.90 -10.75 3.25
N THR A 131 12.30 -11.74 4.05
CA THR A 131 13.10 -12.89 3.63
C THR A 131 12.37 -14.19 3.90
N ASP A 132 12.79 -15.26 3.22
CA ASP A 132 12.37 -16.62 3.58
C ASP A 132 13.18 -17.16 4.77
N ALA A 133 12.85 -18.38 5.22
CA ALA A 133 13.53 -19.04 6.33
C ALA A 133 15.05 -19.26 6.09
N GLY A 134 15.49 -19.25 4.84
CA GLY A 134 16.91 -19.31 4.44
C GLY A 134 17.59 -17.95 4.31
N GLY A 135 16.90 -16.85 4.68
CA GLY A 135 17.42 -15.49 4.59
C GLY A 135 17.43 -14.90 3.16
N ARG A 136 16.85 -15.57 2.16
CA ARG A 136 16.81 -15.06 0.78
C ARG A 136 15.71 -14.01 0.64
N PRO A 137 15.97 -12.89 -0.05
CA PRO A 137 14.99 -11.82 -0.24
C PRO A 137 13.71 -12.32 -0.94
N VAL A 138 12.55 -11.88 -0.43
CA VAL A 138 11.22 -12.14 -0.99
C VAL A 138 10.62 -10.84 -1.50
N THR A 139 10.48 -9.82 -0.64
CA THR A 139 10.01 -8.49 -1.02
C THR A 139 10.79 -7.40 -0.29
N THR A 140 10.83 -6.21 -0.90
CA THR A 140 11.24 -4.96 -0.25
C THR A 140 10.18 -3.91 -0.54
N THR A 141 9.64 -3.27 0.50
CA THR A 141 8.59 -2.25 0.35
C THR A 141 9.00 -0.96 1.04
N ASP A 142 8.98 0.17 0.32
CA ASP A 142 9.00 1.50 0.91
C ASP A 142 7.56 2.02 1.02
N TYR A 143 7.09 2.16 2.25
CA TYR A 143 5.75 2.59 2.61
C TYR A 143 5.80 4.01 3.15
N GLY A 144 5.28 4.98 2.40
CA GLY A 144 5.26 6.38 2.80
C GLY A 144 3.91 6.80 3.37
N SER A 145 3.92 7.29 4.63
CA SER A 145 2.76 7.89 5.27
C SER A 145 2.94 9.39 5.42
N VAL A 146 1.92 10.19 5.08
CA VAL A 146 1.89 11.61 5.38
C VAL A 146 1.04 11.86 6.61
N TYR A 147 1.66 12.42 7.65
CA TYR A 147 0.98 12.88 8.87
C TYR A 147 0.54 14.32 8.67
N ARG A 148 -0.74 14.52 8.35
CA ARG A 148 -1.31 15.81 7.95
C ARG A 148 -1.30 16.82 9.09
N GLY A 149 -0.79 18.04 8.82
CA GLY A 149 -0.71 19.10 9.82
C GLY A 149 0.29 18.86 10.95
N VAL A 150 1.15 17.83 10.83
CA VAL A 150 2.21 17.50 11.80
C VAL A 150 3.55 17.95 11.23
N ALA A 151 4.36 18.68 12.02
CA ALA A 151 5.66 19.17 11.60
C ALA A 151 6.75 18.09 11.73
N ALA A 152 7.82 18.19 10.95
CA ALA A 152 9.04 17.44 11.21
C ALA A 152 9.95 18.23 12.15
N SER A 153 10.58 17.57 13.13
CA SER A 153 11.49 18.19 14.10
C SER A 153 12.88 17.55 14.07
N GLY A 154 13.87 18.26 14.60
CA GLY A 154 15.27 17.81 14.62
C GLY A 154 16.06 18.19 13.36
N PRO A 155 17.39 17.94 13.35
CA PRO A 155 18.28 18.29 12.23
C PRO A 155 17.86 17.56 10.97
N ALA A 156 18.08 18.16 9.80
CA ALA A 156 17.85 17.50 8.53
C ALA A 156 18.83 16.31 8.39
N SER A 157 18.29 15.14 8.05
CA SER A 157 19.15 14.02 7.65
C SER A 157 19.55 14.17 6.20
N PRO A 158 20.75 13.70 5.81
CA PRO A 158 21.09 13.59 4.39
C PRO A 158 20.00 12.77 3.70
N PRO A 159 19.68 13.07 2.44
CA PRO A 159 18.68 12.31 1.69
C PRO A 159 19.26 10.94 1.32
N ASP A 160 19.26 10.00 2.27
CA ASP A 160 19.60 8.61 1.96
C ASP A 160 18.41 7.92 1.32
N SER A 161 18.57 7.65 0.03
CA SER A 161 17.99 6.54 -0.74
C SER A 161 16.49 6.30 -0.69
N VAL A 162 15.64 7.26 -0.40
CA VAL A 162 14.26 7.17 -0.81
C VAL A 162 14.25 7.32 -2.34
N ALA A 163 13.93 6.21 -3.05
CA ALA A 163 13.85 6.27 -4.50
C ALA A 163 12.88 7.40 -4.89
N ALA A 164 13.43 8.43 -5.53
CA ALA A 164 12.62 9.54 -6.01
C ALA A 164 11.47 8.98 -6.86
N PRO A 165 10.23 9.43 -6.68
CA PRO A 165 9.14 8.99 -7.54
C PRO A 165 9.54 9.31 -8.97
N VAL A 166 9.65 8.27 -9.81
CA VAL A 166 9.83 8.47 -11.25
C VAL A 166 8.53 9.10 -11.73
N ALA A 167 8.57 10.41 -11.96
CA ALA A 167 7.44 11.17 -12.46
C ALA A 167 7.19 10.77 -13.92
N ARG A 168 6.50 9.64 -14.12
CA ARG A 168 5.89 9.32 -15.41
C ARG A 168 4.43 9.79 -15.35
N ALA A 169 4.14 10.87 -16.06
CA ALA A 169 2.78 11.32 -16.23
C ALA A 169 2.01 10.26 -17.03
N THR A 170 0.82 9.89 -16.56
CA THR A 170 -0.12 9.16 -17.41
C THR A 170 -0.46 10.07 -18.58
N PRO A 171 -0.39 9.61 -19.84
CA PRO A 171 -0.69 10.44 -20.99
C PRO A 171 -2.12 10.94 -20.94
N ALA A 172 -2.38 12.12 -21.52
CA ALA A 172 -3.73 12.68 -21.65
C ALA A 172 -4.68 11.72 -22.38
N SER A 173 -4.14 10.84 -23.24
CA SER A 173 -4.88 9.76 -23.91
C SER A 173 -4.35 8.40 -23.42
N PRO A 174 -5.06 7.73 -22.53
CA PRO A 174 -4.69 6.39 -22.06
C PRO A 174 -4.84 5.36 -23.21
N ARG A 175 -4.01 4.32 -23.21
CA ARG A 175 -4.11 3.20 -24.18
C ARG A 175 -5.38 2.38 -23.99
N TRP A 176 -5.84 2.30 -22.76
CA TRP A 176 -7.08 1.64 -22.35
C TRP A 176 -7.57 2.22 -21.02
N SER A 177 -8.85 2.03 -20.77
CA SER A 177 -9.51 2.42 -19.52
C SER A 177 -10.50 1.34 -19.11
N ASP A 178 -10.44 0.90 -17.84
CA ASP A 178 -11.33 -0.10 -17.28
C ASP A 178 -12.01 0.42 -16.01
N VAL A 179 -13.32 0.30 -15.95
CA VAL A 179 -14.10 0.64 -14.76
C VAL A 179 -14.01 -0.51 -13.75
N VAL A 180 -13.69 -0.18 -12.51
CA VAL A 180 -13.73 -1.08 -11.37
C VAL A 180 -14.87 -0.65 -10.47
N THR A 181 -15.90 -1.49 -10.35
CA THR A 181 -17.01 -1.27 -9.41
C THR A 181 -16.66 -1.91 -8.07
N VAL A 182 -16.91 -1.18 -6.99
CA VAL A 182 -16.74 -1.66 -5.61
C VAL A 182 -18.07 -1.58 -4.88
N ASP A 183 -18.50 -2.70 -4.30
CA ASP A 183 -19.74 -2.77 -3.55
C ASP A 183 -19.61 -2.27 -2.10
N VAL A 184 -20.72 -2.19 -1.40
CA VAL A 184 -20.79 -1.70 -0.01
C VAL A 184 -19.96 -2.55 0.96
N ASN A 185 -19.70 -3.82 0.66
CA ASN A 185 -18.99 -4.75 1.52
C ASN A 185 -17.52 -4.93 1.11
N ALA A 186 -17.08 -4.35 -0.03
CA ALA A 186 -15.74 -4.56 -0.57
C ALA A 186 -14.62 -4.34 0.46
N ALA A 187 -14.71 -3.27 1.28
CA ALA A 187 -13.70 -3.01 2.31
C ALA A 187 -13.75 -4.04 3.45
N ARG A 188 -14.93 -4.53 3.84
CA ARG A 188 -15.08 -5.55 4.89
C ARG A 188 -14.50 -6.88 4.44
N VAL A 189 -14.83 -7.31 3.21
CA VAL A 189 -14.28 -8.53 2.62
C VAL A 189 -12.77 -8.44 2.50
N TYR A 190 -12.27 -7.31 1.97
CA TYR A 190 -10.82 -7.10 1.85
C TYR A 190 -10.12 -7.12 3.21
N THR A 191 -10.68 -6.44 4.23
CA THR A 191 -10.14 -6.44 5.61
C THR A 191 -9.90 -7.86 6.12
N GLU A 192 -10.90 -8.74 6.02
CA GLU A 192 -10.81 -10.09 6.56
C GLU A 192 -9.87 -10.98 5.73
N CYS A 193 -9.97 -10.91 4.40
CA CYS A 193 -9.17 -11.75 3.52
C CYS A 193 -7.69 -11.32 3.49
N ALA A 194 -7.41 -10.02 3.55
CA ALA A 194 -6.06 -9.48 3.61
C ALA A 194 -5.48 -9.51 5.03
N ARG A 195 -6.32 -9.66 6.07
CA ARG A 195 -5.96 -9.51 7.49
C ARG A 195 -5.43 -8.12 7.83
N ILE A 196 -5.98 -7.09 7.16
CA ILE A 196 -5.63 -5.68 7.35
C ILE A 196 -6.74 -5.02 8.18
N TRP A 197 -6.68 -5.19 9.49
CA TRP A 197 -7.71 -4.71 10.42
C TRP A 197 -7.48 -3.24 10.81
N ASN A 198 -7.92 -2.33 9.95
CA ASN A 198 -7.98 -0.91 10.25
C ASN A 198 -9.45 -0.47 10.27
N PRO A 199 -10.01 -0.11 11.44
CA PRO A 199 -11.44 0.08 11.60
C PRO A 199 -12.03 1.26 10.81
N ILE A 200 -11.22 2.19 10.31
CA ILE A 200 -11.73 3.27 9.43
C ILE A 200 -12.36 2.75 8.12
N HIS A 201 -12.07 1.49 7.74
CA HIS A 201 -12.59 0.83 6.55
C HIS A 201 -13.83 -0.01 6.80
N THR A 202 -14.16 -0.29 8.06
CA THR A 202 -15.22 -1.25 8.41
C THR A 202 -16.24 -0.73 9.42
N ASP A 203 -15.82 0.18 10.31
CA ASP A 203 -16.64 0.73 11.38
C ASP A 203 -17.04 2.18 11.08
N VAL A 204 -18.34 2.43 10.99
CA VAL A 204 -18.91 3.74 10.67
C VAL A 204 -18.60 4.77 11.76
N ALA A 205 -18.63 4.38 13.04
CA ALA A 205 -18.36 5.30 14.13
C ALA A 205 -16.91 5.76 14.13
N VAL A 206 -15.97 4.83 13.87
CA VAL A 206 -14.54 5.14 13.75
C VAL A 206 -14.26 5.99 12.51
N ALA A 207 -14.85 5.65 11.36
CA ALA A 207 -14.70 6.43 10.13
C ALA A 207 -15.17 7.88 10.32
N ARG A 208 -16.36 8.07 10.91
CA ARG A 208 -16.91 9.41 11.19
C ARG A 208 -16.09 10.17 12.23
N GLY A 209 -15.59 9.49 13.26
CA GLY A 209 -14.66 10.07 14.25
C GLY A 209 -13.33 10.52 13.62
N ALA A 210 -12.90 9.89 12.52
CA ALA A 210 -11.75 10.29 11.72
C ALA A 210 -12.07 11.39 10.67
N GLY A 211 -13.30 11.90 10.63
CA GLY A 211 -13.73 12.96 9.70
C GLY A 211 -14.16 12.46 8.33
N LEU A 212 -14.39 11.17 8.16
CA LEU A 212 -14.96 10.58 6.94
C LEU A 212 -16.49 10.55 7.05
N ALA A 213 -17.19 10.61 5.91
CA ALA A 213 -18.65 10.47 5.91
C ALA A 213 -19.07 9.03 6.24
N ASP A 214 -18.39 8.05 5.67
CA ASP A 214 -18.59 6.61 5.86
C ASP A 214 -17.26 5.86 5.66
N PRO A 215 -17.18 4.55 5.95
CA PRO A 215 -16.01 3.73 5.61
C PRO A 215 -15.65 3.83 4.13
N ILE A 216 -14.36 3.80 3.86
CA ILE A 216 -13.78 3.90 2.51
C ILE A 216 -13.05 2.61 2.14
N LEU A 217 -12.84 2.37 0.84
CA LEU A 217 -11.99 1.27 0.39
C LEU A 217 -10.54 1.51 0.82
N HIS A 218 -9.81 0.44 1.15
CA HIS A 218 -8.39 0.52 1.44
C HIS A 218 -7.60 1.04 0.23
N GLY A 219 -6.63 1.91 0.45
CA GLY A 219 -5.73 2.34 -0.61
C GLY A 219 -5.00 1.15 -1.26
N THR A 220 -4.56 0.20 -0.45
CA THR A 220 -3.92 -1.04 -0.93
C THR A 220 -4.87 -1.92 -1.75
N ALA A 221 -6.17 -1.96 -1.46
CA ALA A 221 -7.17 -2.63 -2.30
C ALA A 221 -7.34 -1.90 -3.64
N THR A 222 -7.43 -0.55 -3.62
CA THR A 222 -7.49 0.25 -4.85
C THR A 222 -6.28 0.00 -5.74
N LEU A 223 -5.08 -0.06 -5.15
CA LEU A 223 -3.84 -0.36 -5.88
C LEU A 223 -3.85 -1.80 -6.42
N ALA A 224 -4.24 -2.79 -5.62
CA ALA A 224 -4.29 -4.19 -6.03
C ALA A 224 -5.27 -4.41 -7.19
N LEU A 225 -6.49 -3.86 -7.10
CA LEU A 225 -7.49 -3.90 -8.17
C LEU A 225 -6.98 -3.23 -9.47
N SER A 226 -6.22 -2.15 -9.34
CA SER A 226 -5.60 -1.48 -10.49
C SER A 226 -4.52 -2.37 -11.13
N VAL A 227 -3.67 -3.00 -10.32
CA VAL A 227 -2.64 -3.93 -10.80
C VAL A 227 -3.26 -5.17 -11.46
N SER A 228 -4.38 -5.70 -10.94
CA SER A 228 -5.15 -6.77 -11.60
C SER A 228 -5.56 -6.39 -13.03
N ARG A 229 -6.02 -5.14 -13.26
CA ARG A 229 -6.36 -4.66 -14.61
C ARG A 229 -5.15 -4.59 -15.53
N LEU A 230 -4.01 -4.11 -15.02
CA LEU A 230 -2.75 -4.10 -15.77
C LEU A 230 -2.28 -5.51 -16.14
N ILE A 231 -2.36 -6.45 -15.21
CA ILE A 231 -2.02 -7.85 -15.47
C ILE A 231 -2.91 -8.42 -16.59
N ALA A 232 -4.21 -8.20 -16.52
CA ALA A 232 -5.15 -8.67 -17.55
C ALA A 232 -4.90 -8.01 -18.92
N ARG A 233 -4.73 -6.67 -18.96
CA ARG A 233 -4.65 -5.90 -20.20
C ARG A 233 -3.28 -5.90 -20.86
N ASP A 234 -2.22 -5.83 -20.06
CA ASP A 234 -0.86 -5.61 -20.57
C ASP A 234 0.04 -6.83 -20.46
N LEU A 235 -0.29 -7.79 -19.58
CA LEU A 235 0.54 -8.96 -19.32
C LEU A 235 -0.12 -10.29 -19.71
N GLY A 236 -1.34 -10.26 -20.28
CA GLY A 236 -2.07 -11.46 -20.68
C GLY A 236 -2.35 -12.41 -19.50
N GLY A 237 -2.54 -11.87 -18.29
CA GLY A 237 -2.76 -12.63 -17.07
C GLY A 237 -1.47 -13.07 -16.34
N ALA A 238 -0.27 -12.85 -16.89
CA ALA A 238 1.00 -13.32 -16.32
C ALA A 238 1.44 -12.47 -15.10
N ALA A 239 0.75 -12.63 -13.98
CA ALA A 239 1.02 -11.91 -12.72
C ALA A 239 2.42 -12.20 -12.16
N GLU A 240 2.94 -13.40 -12.41
CA GLU A 240 4.28 -13.84 -12.01
C GLU A 240 5.43 -13.07 -12.67
N ARG A 241 5.12 -12.27 -13.71
CA ARG A 241 6.10 -11.40 -14.37
C ARG A 241 6.31 -10.08 -13.64
N VAL A 242 5.39 -9.67 -12.77
CA VAL A 242 5.51 -8.40 -12.04
C VAL A 242 6.71 -8.45 -11.08
N ARG A 243 7.59 -7.47 -11.19
CA ARG A 243 8.81 -7.31 -10.38
C ARG A 243 8.79 -6.08 -9.50
N GLU A 244 8.08 -5.04 -9.92
CA GLU A 244 8.05 -3.79 -9.19
C GLU A 244 6.68 -3.12 -9.36
N ILE A 245 6.19 -2.52 -8.28
CA ILE A 245 4.96 -1.74 -8.26
C ILE A 245 5.22 -0.43 -7.53
N ARG A 246 4.94 0.70 -8.16
CA ARG A 246 4.97 2.02 -7.54
C ARG A 246 3.65 2.71 -7.74
N ALA A 247 3.19 3.44 -6.72
CA ALA A 247 2.03 4.32 -6.84
C ALA A 247 2.03 5.40 -5.75
N ARG A 248 1.32 6.48 -6.04
CA ARG A 248 0.97 7.52 -5.08
C ARG A 248 -0.54 7.53 -4.87
N PHE A 249 -0.97 7.49 -3.62
CA PHE A 249 -2.38 7.64 -3.23
C PHE A 249 -2.72 9.12 -3.16
N THR A 250 -3.74 9.55 -3.90
CA THR A 250 -4.11 10.96 -4.04
C THR A 250 -5.58 11.22 -3.72
N GLY A 251 -6.40 10.18 -3.67
CA GLY A 251 -7.81 10.26 -3.33
C GLY A 251 -8.30 9.01 -2.62
N MET A 252 -9.51 9.10 -2.09
CA MET A 252 -10.21 8.01 -1.41
C MET A 252 -11.32 7.45 -2.32
N VAL A 253 -11.61 6.17 -2.20
CA VAL A 253 -12.72 5.50 -2.89
C VAL A 253 -13.84 5.24 -1.89
N ALA A 254 -14.96 5.91 -2.08
CA ALA A 254 -16.17 5.71 -1.26
C ALA A 254 -16.81 4.35 -1.55
N LEU A 255 -17.73 3.90 -0.68
CA LEU A 255 -18.45 2.63 -0.81
C LEU A 255 -19.98 2.84 -0.67
N PRO A 256 -20.81 2.31 -1.58
CA PRO A 256 -20.42 1.74 -2.87
C PRO A 256 -20.02 2.81 -3.87
N SER A 257 -19.12 2.51 -4.80
CA SER A 257 -18.79 3.40 -5.92
C SER A 257 -18.07 2.67 -7.05
N SER A 258 -17.39 3.42 -7.90
CA SER A 258 -16.47 2.90 -8.90
C SER A 258 -15.27 3.82 -9.06
N PHE A 259 -14.22 3.32 -9.68
CA PHE A 259 -13.11 4.12 -10.19
C PHE A 259 -12.65 3.56 -11.53
N THR A 260 -12.00 4.38 -12.34
CA THR A 260 -11.50 3.97 -13.65
C THR A 260 -9.99 3.87 -13.60
N VAL A 261 -9.46 2.68 -13.89
CA VAL A 261 -8.02 2.45 -14.10
C VAL A 261 -7.68 2.79 -15.55
N ARG A 262 -6.62 3.57 -15.74
CA ARG A 262 -6.17 3.97 -17.08
C ARG A 262 -4.73 3.50 -17.32
N GLY A 263 -4.54 2.69 -18.36
CA GLY A 263 -3.23 2.24 -18.80
C GLY A 263 -2.52 3.31 -19.62
N GLY A 264 -1.38 3.75 -19.14
CA GLY A 264 -0.55 4.78 -19.75
C GLY A 264 0.49 4.23 -20.73
N SER A 265 1.60 4.94 -20.91
CA SER A 265 2.71 4.52 -21.76
C SER A 265 3.36 3.24 -21.26
N ARG A 266 3.85 2.45 -22.22
CA ARG A 266 4.76 1.33 -21.96
C ARG A 266 6.14 1.71 -22.51
N ASP A 267 7.15 1.61 -21.67
CA ASP A 267 8.53 1.86 -22.02
C ASP A 267 9.38 0.67 -21.54
N GLY A 268 9.72 -0.20 -22.48
CA GLY A 268 10.38 -1.46 -22.18
C GLY A 268 9.55 -2.34 -21.24
N ALA A 269 10.11 -2.61 -20.06
CA ALA A 269 9.51 -3.41 -19.01
C ALA A 269 8.52 -2.61 -18.12
N ALA A 270 8.51 -1.28 -18.18
CA ALA A 270 7.70 -0.42 -17.32
C ALA A 270 6.40 0.00 -17.98
N ILE A 271 5.28 -0.12 -17.26
CA ILE A 271 3.92 0.22 -17.67
C ILE A 271 3.41 1.29 -16.72
N ALA A 272 3.16 2.49 -17.22
CA ALA A 272 2.59 3.58 -16.44
C ALA A 272 1.06 3.41 -16.30
N PHE A 273 0.50 3.86 -15.18
CA PHE A 273 -0.96 3.88 -14.97
C PHE A 273 -1.37 4.96 -13.97
N ASP A 274 -2.65 5.24 -13.96
CA ASP A 274 -3.32 5.96 -12.89
C ASP A 274 -4.74 5.41 -12.67
N ALA A 275 -5.44 5.96 -11.67
CA ALA A 275 -6.84 5.67 -11.45
C ALA A 275 -7.58 6.96 -11.07
N VAL A 276 -8.80 7.12 -11.60
CA VAL A 276 -9.65 8.30 -11.38
C VAL A 276 -11.00 7.90 -10.81
N ALA A 277 -11.51 8.73 -9.91
CA ALA A 277 -12.89 8.64 -9.42
C ALA A 277 -13.89 9.07 -10.51
N PRO A 278 -15.21 8.84 -10.34
CA PRO A 278 -16.22 9.22 -11.34
C PRO A 278 -16.25 10.70 -11.68
N ASP A 279 -15.84 11.58 -10.78
CA ASP A 279 -15.73 13.03 -10.97
C ASP A 279 -14.42 13.46 -11.68
N GLY A 280 -13.58 12.48 -12.07
CA GLY A 280 -12.29 12.71 -12.72
C GLY A 280 -11.13 13.01 -11.76
N ALA A 281 -11.36 13.09 -10.46
CA ALA A 281 -10.29 13.28 -9.48
C ALA A 281 -9.37 12.04 -9.43
N LEU A 282 -8.05 12.27 -9.33
CA LEU A 282 -7.09 11.18 -9.21
C LEU A 282 -7.21 10.50 -7.84
N VAL A 283 -7.40 9.19 -7.82
CA VAL A 283 -7.29 8.33 -6.62
C VAL A 283 -5.92 7.67 -6.52
N LEU A 284 -5.34 7.28 -7.66
CA LEU A 284 -3.94 6.86 -7.78
C LEU A 284 -3.26 7.69 -8.85
N SER A 285 -2.01 8.06 -8.62
CA SER A 285 -1.18 8.76 -9.59
C SER A 285 0.24 8.21 -9.61
N GLN A 286 1.00 8.53 -10.66
CA GLN A 286 2.40 8.12 -10.82
C GLN A 286 2.56 6.58 -10.68
N GLY A 287 1.54 5.83 -11.08
CA GLY A 287 1.55 4.38 -11.05
C GLY A 287 2.52 3.82 -12.09
N VAL A 288 3.34 2.85 -11.68
CA VAL A 288 4.23 2.08 -12.55
C VAL A 288 4.23 0.63 -12.12
N VAL A 289 4.06 -0.28 -13.07
CA VAL A 289 4.35 -1.71 -12.92
C VAL A 289 5.51 -2.05 -13.82
N SER A 290 6.56 -2.68 -13.28
CA SER A 290 7.70 -3.20 -14.06
C SER A 290 7.71 -4.73 -14.06
N VAL A 291 8.15 -5.35 -15.17
CA VAL A 291 8.15 -6.81 -15.42
C VAL A 291 9.53 -7.33 -15.79
#